data_9cfed860e74a8f8d4eda6a8bf7807bdd
#
_entry.id   9cfed860e74a8f8d4eda6a8bf7807bdd
#
_cell.length_a   1.000
_cell.length_b   1.000
_cell.length_c   1.000
_cell.angle_alpha   90.00
_cell.angle_beta   90.00
_cell.angle_gamma   90.00
#
_symmetry.space_group_name_H-M   'P 1'
#
loop_
_entity.id
_entity.type
_entity.pdbx_description
1 polymer ?
#
loop_
_entity_poly.entity_id
_entity_poly.type
_entity_poly.pdbx_seq_one_letter_code
_entity_poly.pdbx_strand_id
1 'polypeptide(L)'
;MNKNIKNVLITGAAKRIGASIAKSLAAKKWNVALHYNNSKKETKSLSKELEKKYKIQTICIEADLTDLKQVNNMIPLAKSNLGPITCLINNAASFEYDSLETISPESWNMHIDTNIRAPLFLSQSFVKNLQKKYKGNIINIIDQRVWNLTPHFTTYTLSKSALWTLTQTLALSLSPNIRVNAIGPGPTLKSKIQSVKQFKEQFKRMPLKVPTSLEEISSFIELIIQSPSMTGQMIALDGGQHLGWAQAKNDQFKED
;
A
#
# COMPACT_ATOMS: atom_id res chain seq x y z
N MET A 1 29.82 -12.32 6.37
CA MET A 1 29.21 -11.09 5.81
C MET A 1 27.76 -11.37 5.47
N ASN A 2 26.79 -10.81 6.22
CA ASN A 2 25.38 -10.95 5.86
C ASN A 2 25.15 -10.21 4.55
N LYS A 3 24.99 -10.93 3.43
CA LYS A 3 24.52 -10.32 2.17
C LYS A 3 23.20 -9.61 2.47
N ASN A 4 23.16 -8.32 2.22
CA ASN A 4 21.97 -7.50 2.40
C ASN A 4 20.93 -7.96 1.35
N ILE A 5 20.08 -8.93 1.73
CA ILE A 5 19.08 -9.51 0.82
C ILE A 5 18.02 -8.45 0.56
N LYS A 6 17.79 -8.17 -0.72
CA LYS A 6 16.82 -7.18 -1.23
C LYS A 6 15.76 -7.88 -2.07
N ASN A 7 14.83 -8.59 -1.42
CA ASN A 7 13.70 -9.23 -2.07
C ASN A 7 12.41 -8.69 -1.46
N VAL A 8 11.52 -8.18 -2.29
CA VAL A 8 10.24 -7.59 -1.88
C VAL A 8 9.06 -8.29 -2.56
N LEU A 9 7.97 -8.48 -1.81
CA LEU A 9 6.67 -8.80 -2.38
C LEU A 9 5.78 -7.56 -2.32
N ILE A 10 5.17 -7.19 -3.46
CA ILE A 10 4.27 -6.03 -3.58
C ILE A 10 2.92 -6.53 -4.06
N THR A 11 1.87 -6.30 -3.26
CA THR A 11 0.51 -6.63 -3.71
C THR A 11 -0.05 -5.54 -4.62
N GLY A 12 -0.81 -5.95 -5.68
CA GLY A 12 -1.34 -5.00 -6.65
C GLY A 12 -0.26 -4.26 -7.44
N ALA A 13 0.84 -4.96 -7.81
CA ALA A 13 2.04 -4.36 -8.38
C ALA A 13 1.92 -3.96 -9.86
N ALA A 14 0.84 -4.36 -10.55
CA ALA A 14 0.74 -4.24 -12.00
C ALA A 14 0.65 -2.80 -12.53
N LYS A 15 0.05 -1.89 -11.77
CA LYS A 15 -0.35 -0.55 -12.20
C LYS A 15 -0.23 0.48 -11.08
N ARG A 16 -0.34 1.77 -11.46
CA ARG A 16 -0.51 2.89 -10.51
C ARG A 16 0.60 2.90 -9.44
N ILE A 17 0.23 3.03 -8.15
CA ILE A 17 1.14 3.10 -7.00
C ILE A 17 2.05 1.86 -6.94
N GLY A 18 1.48 0.65 -7.06
CA GLY A 18 2.25 -0.59 -6.98
C GLY A 18 3.34 -0.72 -8.05
N ALA A 19 3.05 -0.30 -9.29
CA ALA A 19 4.03 -0.30 -10.37
C ALA A 19 5.14 0.75 -10.16
N SER A 20 4.81 1.92 -9.63
CA SER A 20 5.81 2.95 -9.29
C SER A 20 6.75 2.44 -8.20
N ILE A 21 6.21 1.86 -7.13
CA ILE A 21 7.00 1.24 -6.05
C ILE A 21 7.93 0.16 -6.60
N ALA A 22 7.41 -0.72 -7.47
CA ALA A 22 8.19 -1.78 -8.09
C ALA A 22 9.37 -1.23 -8.90
N LYS A 23 9.14 -0.16 -9.70
CA LYS A 23 10.18 0.52 -10.48
C LYS A 23 11.24 1.18 -9.60
N SER A 24 10.83 1.88 -8.55
CA SER A 24 11.71 2.54 -7.59
C SER A 24 12.63 1.53 -6.88
N LEU A 25 12.06 0.48 -6.32
CA LEU A 25 12.84 -0.56 -5.63
C LEU A 25 13.74 -1.35 -6.59
N ALA A 26 13.28 -1.65 -7.81
CA ALA A 26 14.10 -2.28 -8.84
C ALA A 26 15.34 -1.44 -9.20
N ALA A 27 15.19 -0.10 -9.28
CA ALA A 27 16.31 0.81 -9.49
C ALA A 27 17.36 0.76 -8.35
N LYS A 28 16.93 0.39 -7.13
CA LYS A 28 17.78 0.15 -5.96
C LYS A 28 18.25 -1.31 -5.82
N LYS A 29 18.11 -2.09 -6.91
CA LYS A 29 18.54 -3.49 -6.99
C LYS A 29 17.78 -4.44 -6.06
N TRP A 30 16.49 -4.17 -5.81
CA TRP A 30 15.60 -5.14 -5.19
C TRP A 30 15.07 -6.12 -6.24
N ASN A 31 15.08 -7.41 -5.93
CA ASN A 31 14.29 -8.39 -6.66
C ASN A 31 12.81 -8.26 -6.24
N VAL A 32 11.90 -8.40 -7.18
CA VAL A 32 10.49 -8.04 -6.95
C VAL A 32 9.54 -9.17 -7.29
N ALA A 33 8.78 -9.62 -6.31
CA ALA A 33 7.60 -10.44 -6.52
C ALA A 33 6.39 -9.51 -6.78
N LEU A 34 5.88 -9.56 -8.00
CA LEU A 34 4.82 -8.72 -8.55
C LEU A 34 3.49 -9.45 -8.47
N HIS A 35 2.70 -9.18 -7.41
CA HIS A 35 1.36 -9.77 -7.32
C HIS A 35 0.33 -8.97 -8.14
N TYR A 36 -0.60 -9.72 -8.75
CA TYR A 36 -1.77 -9.21 -9.46
C TYR A 36 -2.96 -10.17 -9.31
N ASN A 37 -4.18 -9.65 -9.48
CA ASN A 37 -5.39 -10.47 -9.64
C ASN A 37 -5.70 -10.64 -11.14
N ASN A 38 -6.20 -9.60 -11.82
CA ASN A 38 -6.66 -9.68 -13.22
C ASN A 38 -5.70 -9.05 -14.25
N SER A 39 -4.59 -8.41 -13.81
CA SER A 39 -3.72 -7.62 -14.69
C SER A 39 -2.49 -8.39 -15.17
N LYS A 40 -2.68 -9.62 -15.67
CA LYS A 40 -1.61 -10.53 -16.10
C LYS A 40 -0.68 -9.94 -17.18
N LYS A 41 -1.27 -9.30 -18.19
CA LYS A 41 -0.53 -8.74 -19.32
C LYS A 41 0.39 -7.60 -18.87
N GLU A 42 -0.15 -6.69 -18.09
CA GLU A 42 0.58 -5.53 -17.57
C GLU A 42 1.69 -5.96 -16.60
N THR A 43 1.41 -6.94 -15.74
CA THR A 43 2.42 -7.46 -14.79
C THR A 43 3.58 -8.13 -15.52
N LYS A 44 3.31 -8.96 -16.54
CA LYS A 44 4.35 -9.57 -17.35
C LYS A 44 5.17 -8.55 -18.14
N SER A 45 4.53 -7.48 -18.63
CA SER A 45 5.22 -6.39 -19.32
C SER A 45 6.15 -5.64 -18.35
N LEU A 46 5.65 -5.30 -17.15
CA LEU A 46 6.44 -4.65 -16.11
C LEU A 46 7.61 -5.51 -15.66
N SER A 47 7.41 -6.80 -15.42
CA SER A 47 8.45 -7.78 -15.07
C SER A 47 9.62 -7.74 -16.06
N LYS A 48 9.32 -7.89 -17.37
CA LYS A 48 10.33 -7.81 -18.44
C LYS A 48 11.06 -6.46 -18.49
N GLU A 49 10.32 -5.36 -18.30
CA GLU A 49 10.91 -4.00 -18.23
C GLU A 49 11.94 -3.91 -17.09
N LEU A 50 11.55 -4.36 -15.88
CA LEU A 50 12.39 -4.29 -14.69
C LEU A 50 13.65 -5.16 -14.82
N GLU A 51 13.53 -6.38 -15.29
CA GLU A 51 14.65 -7.31 -15.50
C GLU A 51 15.64 -6.76 -16.53
N LYS A 52 15.11 -6.29 -17.68
CA LYS A 52 15.94 -5.73 -18.75
C LYS A 52 16.69 -4.47 -18.29
N LYS A 53 15.98 -3.53 -17.66
CA LYS A 53 16.51 -2.22 -17.30
C LYS A 53 17.43 -2.26 -16.08
N TYR A 54 17.02 -3.01 -15.05
CA TYR A 54 17.71 -2.94 -13.76
C TYR A 54 18.56 -4.19 -13.43
N LYS A 55 18.51 -5.25 -14.28
CA LYS A 55 19.27 -6.50 -14.07
C LYS A 55 18.99 -7.11 -12.70
N ILE A 56 17.72 -7.24 -12.35
CA ILE A 56 17.19 -7.89 -11.15
C ILE A 56 16.38 -9.11 -11.55
N GLN A 57 15.98 -9.91 -10.56
CA GLN A 57 15.04 -11.01 -10.75
C GLN A 57 13.62 -10.55 -10.40
N THR A 58 12.64 -11.05 -11.15
CA THR A 58 11.23 -10.83 -10.83
C THR A 58 10.45 -12.14 -10.90
N ILE A 59 9.32 -12.20 -10.17
CA ILE A 59 8.30 -13.22 -10.34
C ILE A 59 6.92 -12.57 -10.39
N CYS A 60 6.07 -13.02 -11.31
CA CYS A 60 4.66 -12.62 -11.37
C CYS A 60 3.83 -13.63 -10.59
N ILE A 61 3.06 -13.19 -9.59
CA ILE A 61 2.21 -14.02 -8.74
C ILE A 61 0.76 -13.64 -8.98
N GLU A 62 -0.01 -14.55 -9.56
CA GLU A 62 -1.46 -14.42 -9.71
C GLU A 62 -2.14 -14.92 -8.43
N ALA A 63 -2.97 -14.09 -7.81
CA ALA A 63 -3.76 -14.47 -6.64
C ALA A 63 -4.98 -13.56 -6.49
N ASP A 64 -6.09 -14.14 -6.03
CA ASP A 64 -7.22 -13.40 -5.51
C ASP A 64 -7.03 -13.20 -4.00
N LEU A 65 -6.97 -11.95 -3.55
CA LEU A 65 -6.78 -11.63 -2.14
C LEU A 65 -8.00 -11.96 -1.25
N THR A 66 -9.13 -12.28 -1.85
CA THR A 66 -10.30 -12.81 -1.13
C THR A 66 -10.20 -14.31 -0.84
N ASP A 67 -9.28 -15.01 -1.52
CA ASP A 67 -9.00 -16.44 -1.32
C ASP A 67 -7.78 -16.63 -0.41
N LEU A 68 -8.02 -17.03 0.84
CA LEU A 68 -6.94 -17.25 1.81
C LEU A 68 -5.95 -18.36 1.43
N LYS A 69 -6.35 -19.35 0.63
CA LYS A 69 -5.41 -20.40 0.18
C LYS A 69 -4.38 -19.79 -0.77
N GLN A 70 -4.83 -18.95 -1.70
CA GLN A 70 -3.94 -18.22 -2.61
C GLN A 70 -3.06 -17.23 -1.84
N VAL A 71 -3.64 -16.44 -0.93
CA VAL A 71 -2.90 -15.48 -0.08
C VAL A 71 -1.77 -16.18 0.69
N ASN A 72 -2.06 -17.30 1.35
CA ASN A 72 -1.08 -18.03 2.15
C ASN A 72 0.08 -18.62 1.32
N ASN A 73 -0.14 -18.87 0.03
CA ASN A 73 0.89 -19.41 -0.86
C ASN A 73 1.80 -18.34 -1.49
N MET A 74 1.45 -17.06 -1.42
CA MET A 74 2.20 -15.99 -2.10
C MET A 74 3.62 -15.82 -1.58
N ILE A 75 3.83 -15.77 -0.26
CA ILE A 75 5.18 -15.65 0.33
C ILE A 75 6.03 -16.90 0.09
N PRO A 76 5.54 -18.14 0.32
CA PRO A 76 6.26 -19.36 -0.06
C PRO A 76 6.69 -19.36 -1.52
N LEU A 77 5.80 -19.02 -2.45
CA LEU A 77 6.09 -18.97 -3.88
C LEU A 77 7.12 -17.89 -4.24
N ALA A 78 7.01 -16.69 -3.66
CA ALA A 78 8.02 -15.63 -3.84
C ALA A 78 9.39 -16.08 -3.33
N LYS A 79 9.42 -16.70 -2.14
CA LYS A 79 10.65 -17.19 -1.51
C LYS A 79 11.34 -18.31 -2.32
N SER A 80 10.59 -19.23 -2.90
CA SER A 80 11.15 -20.33 -3.71
C SER A 80 11.83 -19.82 -4.98
N ASN A 81 11.39 -18.68 -5.52
CA ASN A 81 11.93 -18.11 -6.77
C ASN A 81 13.02 -17.05 -6.54
N LEU A 82 12.87 -16.20 -5.52
CA LEU A 82 13.77 -15.06 -5.29
C LEU A 82 14.69 -15.23 -4.07
N GLY A 83 14.49 -16.30 -3.29
CA GLY A 83 15.11 -16.42 -1.96
C GLY A 83 14.31 -15.68 -0.88
N PRO A 84 14.88 -15.52 0.33
CA PRO A 84 14.17 -14.93 1.47
C PRO A 84 13.57 -13.56 1.15
N ILE A 85 12.26 -13.40 1.37
CA ILE A 85 11.59 -12.11 1.23
C ILE A 85 11.83 -11.31 2.50
N THR A 86 12.43 -10.13 2.38
CA THR A 86 12.79 -9.25 3.51
C THR A 86 11.93 -7.99 3.59
N CYS A 87 11.10 -7.75 2.58
CA CYS A 87 10.12 -6.66 2.58
C CYS A 87 8.78 -7.14 2.03
N LEU A 88 7.69 -6.77 2.71
CA LEU A 88 6.31 -6.96 2.26
C LEU A 88 5.64 -5.60 2.13
N ILE A 89 5.06 -5.31 0.96
CA ILE A 89 4.30 -4.08 0.73
C ILE A 89 2.86 -4.45 0.41
N ASN A 90 1.97 -4.21 1.37
CA ASN A 90 0.53 -4.37 1.21
C ASN A 90 -0.04 -3.11 0.54
N ASN A 91 -0.07 -3.12 -0.80
CA ASN A 91 -0.53 -2.00 -1.61
C ASN A 91 -1.88 -2.26 -2.29
N ALA A 92 -2.24 -3.50 -2.60
CA ALA A 92 -3.54 -3.80 -3.19
C ALA A 92 -4.69 -3.35 -2.29
N ALA A 93 -5.73 -2.79 -2.91
CA ALA A 93 -6.93 -2.39 -2.20
C ALA A 93 -8.15 -2.45 -3.13
N SER A 94 -9.29 -2.83 -2.56
CA SER A 94 -10.61 -2.56 -3.11
C SER A 94 -11.04 -1.17 -2.63
N PHE A 95 -11.67 -0.39 -3.53
CA PHE A 95 -12.13 0.97 -3.27
C PHE A 95 -13.41 1.22 -4.05
N GLU A 96 -14.54 0.94 -3.41
CA GLU A 96 -15.86 1.15 -3.96
C GLU A 96 -16.65 2.11 -3.06
N TYR A 97 -17.57 2.84 -3.66
CA TYR A 97 -18.40 3.79 -2.92
C TYR A 97 -19.49 3.05 -2.15
N ASP A 98 -19.67 3.40 -0.89
CA ASP A 98 -20.83 3.08 -0.08
C ASP A 98 -21.13 4.19 0.95
N SER A 99 -22.33 4.14 1.50
CA SER A 99 -22.80 4.94 2.63
C SER A 99 -23.58 4.02 3.57
N LEU A 100 -23.97 4.50 4.74
CA LEU A 100 -24.77 3.69 5.68
C LEU A 100 -26.04 3.12 5.01
N GLU A 101 -26.62 3.84 4.05
CA GLU A 101 -27.84 3.43 3.33
C GLU A 101 -27.57 2.36 2.25
N THR A 102 -26.35 2.28 1.72
CA THR A 102 -26.02 1.43 0.56
C THR A 102 -25.02 0.31 0.87
N ILE A 103 -24.58 0.17 2.11
CA ILE A 103 -23.73 -0.94 2.53
C ILE A 103 -24.44 -2.27 2.27
N SER A 104 -23.71 -3.21 1.67
CA SER A 104 -24.16 -4.58 1.49
C SER A 104 -23.13 -5.57 2.06
N PRO A 105 -23.52 -6.83 2.34
CA PRO A 105 -22.56 -7.87 2.71
C PRO A 105 -21.43 -8.03 1.69
N GLU A 106 -21.72 -7.84 0.40
CA GLU A 106 -20.74 -7.95 -0.69
C GLU A 106 -19.71 -6.82 -0.62
N SER A 107 -20.15 -5.53 -0.45
CA SER A 107 -19.23 -4.40 -0.31
C SER A 107 -18.38 -4.52 0.95
N TRP A 108 -18.99 -4.96 2.05
CA TRP A 108 -18.29 -5.26 3.31
C TRP A 108 -17.22 -6.33 3.11
N ASN A 109 -17.61 -7.51 2.61
CA ASN A 109 -16.67 -8.62 2.41
C ASN A 109 -15.52 -8.24 1.48
N MET A 110 -15.82 -7.58 0.37
CA MET A 110 -14.81 -7.13 -0.60
C MET A 110 -13.76 -6.23 0.06
N HIS A 111 -14.17 -5.23 0.84
CA HIS A 111 -13.23 -4.32 1.50
C HIS A 111 -12.48 -5.00 2.64
N ILE A 112 -13.17 -5.77 3.49
CA ILE A 112 -12.54 -6.45 4.62
C ILE A 112 -11.57 -7.53 4.15
N ASP A 113 -11.95 -8.34 3.18
CA ASP A 113 -11.12 -9.43 2.67
C ASP A 113 -9.86 -8.90 2.00
N THR A 114 -10.01 -7.91 1.12
CA THR A 114 -8.87 -7.37 0.37
C THR A 114 -7.99 -6.46 1.20
N ASN A 115 -8.59 -5.55 2.01
CA ASN A 115 -7.86 -4.44 2.61
C ASN A 115 -7.32 -4.73 4.01
N ILE A 116 -7.85 -5.76 4.71
CA ILE A 116 -7.41 -6.11 6.06
C ILE A 116 -7.12 -7.60 6.24
N ARG A 117 -8.04 -8.51 5.84
CA ARG A 117 -7.82 -9.95 6.01
C ARG A 117 -6.58 -10.43 5.25
N ALA A 118 -6.45 -10.09 3.97
CA ALA A 118 -5.28 -10.46 3.17
C ALA A 118 -3.97 -9.89 3.73
N PRO A 119 -3.82 -8.57 4.03
CA PRO A 119 -2.64 -8.03 4.69
C PRO A 119 -2.27 -8.72 6.00
N LEU A 120 -3.25 -9.09 6.84
CA LEU A 120 -3.01 -9.80 8.09
C LEU A 120 -2.37 -11.18 7.83
N PHE A 121 -2.98 -11.99 6.95
CA PHE A 121 -2.47 -13.35 6.66
C PHE A 121 -1.19 -13.33 5.83
N LEU A 122 -0.99 -12.35 4.93
CA LEU A 122 0.30 -12.14 4.27
C LEU A 122 1.40 -11.78 5.28
N SER A 123 1.09 -10.90 6.24
CA SER A 123 2.03 -10.55 7.31
C SER A 123 2.37 -11.77 8.16
N GLN A 124 1.38 -12.60 8.51
CA GLN A 124 1.62 -13.86 9.23
C GLN A 124 2.51 -14.82 8.42
N SER A 125 2.19 -14.99 7.12
CA SER A 125 2.99 -15.84 6.22
C SER A 125 4.41 -15.30 6.07
N PHE A 126 4.59 -13.97 5.96
CA PHE A 126 5.90 -13.32 5.90
C PHE A 126 6.72 -13.61 7.16
N VAL A 127 6.16 -13.45 8.34
CA VAL A 127 6.82 -13.74 9.63
C VAL A 127 7.26 -15.21 9.71
N LYS A 128 6.36 -16.15 9.37
CA LYS A 128 6.65 -17.61 9.38
C LYS A 128 7.78 -18.00 8.41
N ASN A 129 7.94 -17.27 7.31
CA ASN A 129 8.92 -17.58 6.27
C ASN A 129 10.23 -16.79 6.37
N LEU A 130 10.28 -15.71 7.18
CA LEU A 130 11.49 -14.94 7.41
C LEU A 130 12.39 -15.66 8.42
N GLN A 131 13.59 -16.02 7.99
CA GLN A 131 14.58 -16.64 8.89
C GLN A 131 15.04 -15.64 9.95
N LYS A 132 15.25 -16.07 11.20
CA LYS A 132 15.64 -15.24 12.36
C LYS A 132 16.89 -14.36 12.14
N LYS A 133 17.79 -14.77 11.25
CA LYS A 133 19.00 -14.01 10.91
C LYS A 133 18.78 -12.77 10.06
N TYR A 134 17.57 -12.60 9.47
CA TYR A 134 17.23 -11.46 8.65
C TYR A 134 16.31 -10.50 9.39
N LYS A 135 16.49 -9.21 9.15
CA LYS A 135 15.55 -8.17 9.55
C LYS A 135 14.52 -7.98 8.45
N GLY A 136 13.28 -7.71 8.84
CA GLY A 136 12.17 -7.54 7.91
C GLY A 136 11.51 -6.15 7.97
N ASN A 137 10.81 -5.80 6.89
CA ASN A 137 9.95 -4.63 6.82
C ASN A 137 8.57 -5.02 6.29
N ILE A 138 7.52 -4.53 6.92
CA ILE A 138 6.16 -4.55 6.39
C ILE A 138 5.73 -3.10 6.21
N ILE A 139 5.25 -2.75 5.02
CA ILE A 139 4.75 -1.41 4.71
C ILE A 139 3.33 -1.53 4.18
N ASN A 140 2.39 -0.87 4.85
CA ASN A 140 0.99 -0.89 4.48
C ASN A 140 0.62 0.42 3.78
N ILE A 141 0.02 0.35 2.58
CA ILE A 141 -0.57 1.52 1.93
C ILE A 141 -2.00 1.66 2.48
N ILE A 142 -2.16 2.67 3.33
CA ILE A 142 -3.42 2.96 4.01
C ILE A 142 -4.21 4.01 3.22
N ASP A 143 -4.63 5.07 3.85
CA ASP A 143 -5.27 6.26 3.29
C ASP A 143 -5.27 7.31 4.40
N GLN A 144 -5.04 8.58 4.08
CA GLN A 144 -5.15 9.68 5.04
C GLN A 144 -6.53 9.77 5.70
N ARG A 145 -7.55 9.22 5.04
CA ARG A 145 -8.95 9.18 5.50
C ARG A 145 -9.12 8.60 6.91
N VAL A 146 -8.22 7.72 7.36
CA VAL A 146 -8.27 7.17 8.71
C VAL A 146 -8.05 8.23 9.81
N TRP A 147 -7.52 9.40 9.45
CA TRP A 147 -7.36 10.56 10.32
C TRP A 147 -8.35 11.69 10.01
N ASN A 148 -9.01 11.66 8.85
CA ASN A 148 -9.99 12.65 8.44
C ASN A 148 -11.24 11.95 7.88
N LEU A 149 -12.12 11.53 8.79
CA LEU A 149 -13.30 10.74 8.47
C LEU A 149 -14.32 11.53 7.65
N THR A 150 -15.02 10.83 6.77
CA THR A 150 -16.16 11.37 6.00
C THR A 150 -17.34 10.41 6.09
N PRO A 151 -18.59 10.86 5.85
CA PRO A 151 -19.76 9.99 5.90
C PRO A 151 -19.88 9.04 4.69
N HIS A 152 -18.90 9.01 3.81
CA HIS A 152 -18.87 8.23 2.57
C HIS A 152 -17.74 7.21 2.60
N PHE A 153 -17.85 6.14 1.79
CA PHE A 153 -16.88 5.05 1.72
C PHE A 153 -16.72 4.35 3.08
N THR A 154 -17.84 4.03 3.71
CA THR A 154 -17.89 3.58 5.11
C THR A 154 -17.10 2.28 5.31
N THR A 155 -17.39 1.23 4.53
CA THR A 155 -16.71 -0.07 4.70
C THR A 155 -15.24 0.01 4.27
N TYR A 156 -14.91 0.81 3.25
CA TYR A 156 -13.51 1.10 2.90
C TYR A 156 -12.78 1.79 4.06
N THR A 157 -13.37 2.84 4.63
CA THR A 157 -12.77 3.59 5.74
C THR A 157 -12.55 2.69 6.95
N LEU A 158 -13.52 1.84 7.30
CA LEU A 158 -13.39 0.84 8.37
C LEU A 158 -12.23 -0.12 8.09
N SER A 159 -12.14 -0.65 6.87
CA SER A 159 -11.05 -1.56 6.49
C SER A 159 -9.67 -0.92 6.58
N LYS A 160 -9.52 0.35 6.18
CA LYS A 160 -8.26 1.08 6.26
C LYS A 160 -7.91 1.50 7.69
N SER A 161 -8.91 1.84 8.52
CA SER A 161 -8.71 2.10 9.95
C SER A 161 -8.27 0.82 10.69
N ALA A 162 -8.85 -0.32 10.36
CA ALA A 162 -8.40 -1.61 10.88
C ALA A 162 -6.95 -1.93 10.45
N LEU A 163 -6.57 -1.62 9.20
CA LEU A 163 -5.19 -1.80 8.71
C LEU A 163 -4.21 -0.85 9.43
N TRP A 164 -4.64 0.37 9.80
CA TRP A 164 -3.85 1.27 10.63
C TRP A 164 -3.61 0.70 12.03
N THR A 165 -4.67 0.23 12.70
CA THR A 165 -4.56 -0.46 13.99
C THR A 165 -3.66 -1.69 13.90
N LEU A 166 -3.82 -2.51 12.85
CA LEU A 166 -2.97 -3.67 12.59
C LEU A 166 -1.50 -3.28 12.44
N THR A 167 -1.20 -2.16 11.76
CA THR A 167 0.17 -1.64 11.60
C THR A 167 0.84 -1.41 12.96
N GLN A 168 0.14 -0.75 13.88
CA GLN A 168 0.65 -0.46 15.23
C GLN A 168 0.79 -1.74 16.07
N THR A 169 -0.20 -2.61 16.03
CA THR A 169 -0.20 -3.89 16.76
C THR A 169 0.96 -4.79 16.31
N LEU A 170 1.16 -4.91 14.99
CA LEU A 170 2.26 -5.70 14.45
C LEU A 170 3.62 -5.06 14.73
N ALA A 171 3.73 -3.74 14.75
CA ALA A 171 4.97 -3.05 15.11
C ALA A 171 5.42 -3.41 16.52
N LEU A 172 4.48 -3.49 17.47
CA LEU A 172 4.76 -3.91 18.84
C LEU A 172 5.15 -5.40 18.90
N SER A 173 4.35 -6.27 18.29
CA SER A 173 4.50 -7.72 18.42
C SER A 173 5.70 -8.31 17.68
N LEU A 174 6.18 -7.64 16.62
CA LEU A 174 7.24 -8.15 15.74
C LEU A 174 8.63 -7.53 16.01
N SER A 175 8.70 -6.53 16.90
CA SER A 175 9.97 -5.95 17.35
C SER A 175 10.80 -7.01 18.10
N PRO A 176 12.14 -6.92 18.04
CA PRO A 176 12.98 -5.97 17.29
C PRO A 176 13.36 -6.48 15.88
N ASN A 177 12.74 -7.53 15.38
CA ASN A 177 13.19 -8.22 14.16
C ASN A 177 12.51 -7.69 12.88
N ILE A 178 11.27 -7.26 12.98
CA ILE A 178 10.50 -6.76 11.85
C ILE A 178 9.90 -5.41 12.24
N ARG A 179 10.10 -4.42 11.38
CA ARG A 179 9.47 -3.11 11.50
C ARG A 179 8.20 -3.07 10.66
N VAL A 180 7.18 -2.40 11.17
CA VAL A 180 5.89 -2.27 10.46
C VAL A 180 5.50 -0.81 10.45
N ASN A 181 5.35 -0.24 9.25
CA ASN A 181 4.98 1.16 9.05
C ASN A 181 3.95 1.29 7.93
N ALA A 182 3.47 2.49 7.71
CA ALA A 182 2.48 2.78 6.70
C ALA A 182 2.73 4.09 5.97
N ILE A 183 2.13 4.21 4.80
CA ILE A 183 1.91 5.47 4.10
C ILE A 183 0.41 5.67 3.97
N GLY A 184 -0.06 6.87 4.27
CA GLY A 184 -1.42 7.34 4.07
C GLY A 184 -1.47 8.36 2.93
N PRO A 185 -1.63 7.93 1.66
CA PRO A 185 -1.71 8.86 0.55
C PRO A 185 -3.02 9.66 0.59
N GLY A 186 -2.95 10.88 0.12
CA GLY A 186 -4.11 11.66 -0.32
C GLY A 186 -4.47 11.37 -1.79
N PRO A 187 -5.16 12.30 -2.46
CA PRO A 187 -5.49 12.20 -3.87
C PRO A 187 -4.24 12.08 -4.74
N THR A 188 -3.97 10.87 -5.25
CA THR A 188 -2.78 10.56 -6.04
C THR A 188 -3.11 10.45 -7.53
N LEU A 189 -4.11 9.67 -7.86
CA LEU A 189 -4.58 9.44 -9.23
C LEU A 189 -6.10 9.44 -9.25
N LYS A 190 -6.70 10.02 -10.28
CA LYS A 190 -8.15 9.97 -10.40
C LYS A 190 -8.67 8.53 -10.35
N SER A 191 -9.80 8.31 -9.67
CA SER A 191 -10.49 7.03 -9.66
C SER A 191 -11.16 6.77 -11.02
N LYS A 192 -11.63 5.53 -11.24
CA LYS A 192 -12.32 5.16 -12.49
C LYS A 192 -13.60 5.96 -12.72
N ILE A 193 -14.33 6.28 -11.65
CA ILE A 193 -15.61 6.99 -11.67
C ILE A 193 -15.46 8.52 -11.62
N GLN A 194 -14.26 9.04 -11.40
CA GLN A 194 -14.01 10.47 -11.21
C GLN A 194 -13.59 11.13 -12.53
N SER A 195 -14.17 12.29 -12.83
CA SER A 195 -13.71 13.13 -13.94
C SER A 195 -12.41 13.88 -13.58
N VAL A 196 -11.69 14.37 -14.60
CA VAL A 196 -10.48 15.20 -14.39
C VAL A 196 -10.82 16.48 -13.61
N LYS A 197 -11.99 17.09 -13.87
CA LYS A 197 -12.46 18.29 -13.15
C LYS A 197 -12.68 17.98 -11.66
N GLN A 198 -13.39 16.90 -11.35
CA GLN A 198 -13.62 16.48 -9.95
C GLN A 198 -12.32 16.19 -9.22
N PHE A 199 -11.36 15.52 -9.86
CA PHE A 199 -10.05 15.27 -9.27
C PHE A 199 -9.29 16.57 -8.98
N LYS A 200 -9.29 17.54 -9.93
CA LYS A 200 -8.68 18.86 -9.73
C LYS A 200 -9.34 19.63 -8.58
N GLU A 201 -10.67 19.61 -8.49
CA GLU A 201 -11.39 20.28 -7.39
C GLU A 201 -11.11 19.62 -6.03
N GLN A 202 -10.85 18.32 -6.00
CA GLN A 202 -10.53 17.61 -4.77
C GLN A 202 -9.22 18.13 -4.15
N PHE A 203 -8.13 18.20 -4.91
CA PHE A 203 -6.86 18.65 -4.33
C PHE A 203 -6.76 20.17 -4.17
N LYS A 204 -7.53 20.97 -4.92
CA LYS A 204 -7.62 22.41 -4.66
C LYS A 204 -8.14 22.77 -3.27
N ARG A 205 -8.89 21.85 -2.63
CA ARG A 205 -9.41 22.01 -1.26
C ARG A 205 -8.41 21.59 -0.19
N MET A 206 -7.27 21.03 -0.57
CA MET A 206 -6.22 20.67 0.37
C MET A 206 -5.39 21.90 0.73
N PRO A 207 -4.81 21.99 1.92
CA PRO A 207 -3.97 23.13 2.32
C PRO A 207 -2.86 23.45 1.31
N LEU A 208 -2.12 22.44 0.84
CA LEU A 208 -1.05 22.63 -0.13
C LEU A 208 -1.53 22.70 -1.59
N LYS A 209 -2.78 22.36 -1.89
CA LYS A 209 -3.38 22.38 -3.23
C LYS A 209 -2.63 21.57 -4.30
N VAL A 210 -1.88 20.57 -3.89
CA VAL A 210 -1.12 19.66 -4.76
C VAL A 210 -1.50 18.20 -4.50
N PRO A 211 -1.65 17.37 -5.54
CA PRO A 211 -1.88 15.94 -5.36
C PRO A 211 -0.59 15.26 -4.94
N THR A 212 -0.71 14.13 -4.25
CA THR A 212 0.43 13.25 -3.98
C THR A 212 0.94 12.63 -5.27
N SER A 213 2.26 12.67 -5.53
CA SER A 213 2.83 12.01 -6.70
C SER A 213 3.18 10.53 -6.42
N LEU A 214 3.28 9.74 -7.48
CA LEU A 214 3.71 8.34 -7.39
C LEU A 214 5.17 8.23 -6.95
N GLU A 215 5.99 9.16 -7.41
CA GLU A 215 7.41 9.28 -7.09
C GLU A 215 7.61 9.61 -5.62
N GLU A 216 6.79 10.50 -5.07
CA GLU A 216 6.82 10.85 -3.65
C GLU A 216 6.52 9.62 -2.77
N ILE A 217 5.44 8.90 -3.04
CA ILE A 217 5.11 7.66 -2.32
C ILE A 217 6.28 6.67 -2.37
N SER A 218 6.86 6.46 -3.54
CA SER A 218 7.96 5.51 -3.73
C SER A 218 9.22 5.94 -2.96
N SER A 219 9.54 7.22 -2.94
CA SER A 219 10.69 7.79 -2.22
C SER A 219 10.52 7.63 -0.70
N PHE A 220 9.32 7.84 -0.18
CA PHE A 220 9.04 7.64 1.24
C PHE A 220 9.07 6.16 1.63
N ILE A 221 8.68 5.23 0.76
CA ILE A 221 8.88 3.79 0.99
C ILE A 221 10.37 3.47 1.13
N GLU A 222 11.23 4.00 0.25
CA GLU A 222 12.68 3.83 0.37
C GLU A 222 13.21 4.40 1.70
N LEU A 223 12.75 5.58 2.10
CA LEU A 223 13.11 6.21 3.36
C LEU A 223 12.71 5.34 4.56
N ILE A 224 11.49 4.80 4.60
CA ILE A 224 11.02 3.89 5.64
C ILE A 224 11.91 2.64 5.73
N ILE A 225 12.26 2.05 4.58
CA ILE A 225 13.14 0.88 4.53
C ILE A 225 14.52 1.19 5.14
N GLN A 226 15.06 2.39 4.88
CA GLN A 226 16.39 2.83 5.33
C GLN A 226 16.40 3.38 6.76
N SER A 227 15.26 3.58 7.42
CA SER A 227 15.15 4.19 8.75
C SER A 227 15.03 3.12 9.84
N PRO A 228 16.13 2.62 10.46
CA PRO A 228 16.11 1.47 11.36
C PRO A 228 15.36 1.71 12.67
N SER A 229 15.19 2.96 13.10
CA SER A 229 14.47 3.34 14.32
C SER A 229 12.98 3.59 14.12
N MET A 230 12.46 3.51 12.87
CA MET A 230 11.07 3.79 12.55
C MET A 230 10.23 2.51 12.55
N THR A 231 9.23 2.45 13.44
CA THR A 231 8.20 1.40 13.46
C THR A 231 6.89 1.94 14.05
N GLY A 232 5.75 1.38 13.66
CA GLY A 232 4.42 1.78 14.13
C GLY A 232 3.94 3.14 13.63
N GLN A 233 4.57 3.70 12.58
CA GLN A 233 4.26 5.03 12.06
C GLN A 233 3.43 4.96 10.78
N MET A 234 2.54 5.94 10.56
CA MET A 234 1.97 6.27 9.26
C MET A 234 2.44 7.66 8.84
N ILE A 235 2.98 7.78 7.64
CA ILE A 235 3.34 9.05 7.03
C ILE A 235 2.21 9.46 6.09
N ALA A 236 1.52 10.55 6.39
CA ALA A 236 0.53 11.12 5.50
C ALA A 236 1.22 11.92 4.39
N LEU A 237 0.94 11.52 3.15
CA LEU A 237 1.35 12.22 1.93
C LEU A 237 0.08 12.69 1.24
N ASP A 238 -0.49 13.81 1.71
CA ASP A 238 -1.86 14.17 1.38
C ASP A 238 -2.09 15.68 1.22
N GLY A 239 -1.01 16.45 1.15
CA GLY A 239 -1.08 17.91 1.04
C GLY A 239 -1.77 18.60 2.22
N GLY A 240 -1.79 17.94 3.39
CA GLY A 240 -2.43 18.42 4.62
C GLY A 240 -3.93 18.10 4.71
N GLN A 241 -4.47 17.24 3.84
CA GLN A 241 -5.90 16.90 3.84
C GLN A 241 -6.37 16.30 5.18
N HIS A 242 -5.51 15.52 5.85
CA HIS A 242 -5.83 14.90 7.15
C HIS A 242 -6.03 15.91 8.29
N LEU A 243 -5.60 17.16 8.14
CA LEU A 243 -5.80 18.21 9.15
C LEU A 243 -7.27 18.65 9.24
N GLY A 244 -8.13 18.19 8.33
CA GLY A 244 -9.58 18.39 8.40
C GLY A 244 -10.05 19.79 8.04
N TRP A 245 -9.14 20.70 7.66
CA TRP A 245 -9.50 22.06 7.32
C TRP A 245 -10.14 22.13 5.94
N ALA A 246 -11.43 22.51 5.88
CA ALA A 246 -12.15 22.74 4.65
C ALA A 246 -12.19 24.24 4.38
N GLN A 247 -11.50 24.70 3.32
CA GLN A 247 -11.65 26.07 2.86
C GLN A 247 -13.12 26.32 2.47
N ALA A 248 -13.70 27.40 2.95
CA ALA A 248 -15.03 27.85 2.55
C ALA A 248 -15.11 27.97 1.03
N LYS A 249 -16.24 27.57 0.45
CA LYS A 249 -16.45 27.65 -1.00
C LYS A 249 -16.46 29.08 -1.52
N ASN A 250 -16.78 30.03 -0.67
CA ASN A 250 -16.82 31.46 -0.95
C ASN A 250 -15.96 32.17 0.11
N ASP A 251 -15.37 33.29 -0.26
CA ASP A 251 -14.57 34.17 0.59
C ASP A 251 -15.31 34.73 1.84
N GLN A 252 -16.35 34.04 2.33
CA GLN A 252 -17.21 34.48 3.42
C GLN A 252 -16.56 34.43 4.82
N PHE A 253 -15.39 33.78 4.93
CA PHE A 253 -14.63 33.68 6.20
C PHE A 253 -13.18 34.14 6.02
N LYS A 254 -13.03 35.35 5.45
CA LYS A 254 -11.70 35.98 5.33
C LYS A 254 -11.16 36.55 6.65
N GLU A 255 -11.94 36.48 7.72
CA GLU A 255 -11.66 37.16 8.97
C GLU A 255 -11.47 36.21 10.16
N ASP A 256 -11.36 34.88 9.96
CA ASP A 256 -11.07 33.91 11.04
C ASP A 256 -9.58 33.53 11.07
#